data_04a4a1294207f4bfd5289d20e1586410
#
_entry.id   04a4a1294207f4bfd5289d20e1586410
#
_cell.length_a   1.000
_cell.length_b   1.000
_cell.length_c   1.000
_cell.angle_alpha   90.00
_cell.angle_beta   90.00
_cell.angle_gamma   90.00
#
_symmetry.space_group_name_H-M   'P 1'
#
loop_
_entity.id
_entity.type
_entity.pdbx_description
1 polymer ?
#
loop_
_entity_poly.entity_id
_entity_poly.type
_entity_poly.pdbx_seq_one_letter_code
_entity_poly.pdbx_strand_id
1 'polypeptide(L)'
;PDDGAPDRVLVVASDRISAYDHVLPTSIPGKGEVLTALSLWWFTRVEDIIGHHVLSTDVPEQVAGRAMICRRLEMFPVECVARGYLTGSGLAEYRRDGHVCGLPLPGGLVDGSRLPEPIFTPATKADVGAHDENIPFAQMEELIGPDAAGRLQRLTLAVYERAEALAAERGVILADTKLEFGTDPRTGEIVLGDEVLTPDSSRYWPAEQWQPGRVQPSFDKQFVRDWLAGSGWDPSGTGAPPALPDDVVRRTRDRYVQAYERLTGRTLSGG
;
A
#
# COMPACT_ATOMS: atom_id res chain seq x y z
N PRO A 1 8.90 -21.62 -2.56
CA PRO A 1 10.27 -21.96 -2.18
C PRO A 1 10.98 -22.39 -3.44
N ASP A 2 11.98 -21.61 -3.80
CA ASP A 2 12.72 -21.83 -5.01
C ASP A 2 13.82 -22.87 -4.71
N ASP A 3 13.84 -23.97 -5.53
CA ASP A 3 14.92 -24.94 -5.75
C ASP A 3 15.99 -25.15 -4.63
N GLY A 4 15.60 -25.04 -3.38
CA GLY A 4 16.47 -25.37 -2.26
C GLY A 4 17.35 -24.22 -1.74
N ALA A 5 17.10 -22.97 -2.13
CA ALA A 5 17.70 -21.80 -1.51
C ALA A 5 16.82 -21.28 -0.37
N PRO A 6 17.08 -21.66 0.89
CA PRO A 6 16.20 -21.35 2.03
C PRO A 6 16.14 -19.84 2.36
N ASP A 7 17.07 -19.06 1.81
CA ASP A 7 17.22 -17.61 2.01
C ASP A 7 16.49 -16.76 0.95
N ARG A 8 15.77 -17.39 0.02
CA ARG A 8 15.05 -16.73 -1.07
C ARG A 8 13.58 -17.08 -1.11
N VAL A 9 12.78 -16.16 -1.63
CA VAL A 9 11.36 -16.35 -1.91
C VAL A 9 11.02 -15.79 -3.29
N LEU A 10 10.14 -16.47 -4.00
CA LEU A 10 9.53 -15.93 -5.21
C LEU A 10 8.24 -15.20 -4.80
N VAL A 11 8.24 -13.88 -4.94
CA VAL A 11 7.07 -13.04 -4.73
C VAL A 11 6.36 -12.84 -6.06
N VAL A 12 5.10 -13.25 -6.14
CA VAL A 12 4.29 -13.17 -7.36
C VAL A 12 3.07 -12.30 -7.10
N ALA A 13 3.00 -11.12 -7.74
CA ALA A 13 1.81 -10.30 -7.73
C ALA A 13 0.73 -10.94 -8.61
N SER A 14 -0.47 -11.06 -8.07
CA SER A 14 -1.60 -11.65 -8.81
C SER A 14 -2.55 -10.58 -9.32
N ASP A 15 -3.34 -10.95 -10.33
CA ASP A 15 -4.41 -10.11 -10.86
C ASP A 15 -5.66 -10.11 -9.98
N ARG A 16 -5.65 -10.86 -8.88
CA ARG A 16 -6.75 -10.86 -7.92
C ARG A 16 -6.87 -9.50 -7.27
N ILE A 17 -8.11 -9.10 -6.99
CA ILE A 17 -8.40 -7.88 -6.25
C ILE A 17 -9.26 -8.23 -5.03
N SER A 18 -8.97 -7.57 -3.92
CA SER A 18 -9.75 -7.68 -2.70
C SER A 18 -10.38 -6.33 -2.34
N ALA A 19 -11.57 -6.37 -1.79
CA ALA A 19 -12.22 -5.22 -1.19
C ALA A 19 -13.02 -5.68 0.04
N TYR A 20 -13.03 -4.88 1.12
CA TYR A 20 -13.68 -5.23 2.37
C TYR A 20 -13.25 -6.61 2.91
N ASP A 21 -11.95 -6.94 2.80
CA ASP A 21 -11.28 -8.20 3.20
C ASP A 21 -11.75 -9.47 2.48
N HIS A 22 -12.55 -9.31 1.44
CA HIS A 22 -12.96 -10.37 0.55
C HIS A 22 -12.18 -10.34 -0.77
N VAL A 23 -11.60 -11.47 -1.15
CA VAL A 23 -11.06 -11.66 -2.49
C VAL A 23 -12.23 -11.82 -3.46
N LEU A 24 -12.29 -10.94 -4.47
CA LEU A 24 -13.36 -10.98 -5.47
C LEU A 24 -13.15 -12.14 -6.46
N PRO A 25 -14.24 -12.72 -6.99
CA PRO A 25 -14.15 -13.83 -7.94
C PRO A 25 -13.60 -13.39 -9.30
N THR A 26 -13.62 -12.08 -9.60
CA THR A 26 -13.15 -11.51 -10.87
C THR A 26 -11.78 -10.88 -10.68
N SER A 27 -10.82 -11.24 -11.53
CA SER A 27 -9.47 -10.63 -11.55
C SER A 27 -9.44 -9.36 -12.41
N ILE A 28 -8.41 -8.53 -12.19
CA ILE A 28 -8.11 -7.34 -12.99
C ILE A 28 -6.89 -7.65 -13.86
N PRO A 29 -7.05 -7.93 -15.17
CA PRO A 29 -5.95 -8.35 -16.03
C PRO A 29 -4.80 -7.35 -16.07
N GLY A 30 -3.56 -7.83 -15.85
CA GLY A 30 -2.35 -7.01 -15.86
C GLY A 30 -2.10 -6.21 -14.57
N LYS A 31 -2.98 -6.35 -13.54
CA LYS A 31 -2.79 -5.69 -12.24
C LYS A 31 -1.46 -6.09 -11.59
N GLY A 32 -1.14 -7.38 -11.60
CA GLY A 32 0.12 -7.89 -11.03
C GLY A 32 1.36 -7.30 -11.70
N GLU A 33 1.32 -7.08 -13.01
CA GLU A 33 2.41 -6.44 -13.75
C GLU A 33 2.58 -4.97 -13.34
N VAL A 34 1.48 -4.23 -13.20
CA VAL A 34 1.52 -2.83 -12.73
C VAL A 34 2.12 -2.74 -11.33
N LEU A 35 1.67 -3.58 -10.39
CA LEU A 35 2.16 -3.57 -9.01
C LEU A 35 3.66 -3.88 -8.94
N THR A 36 4.11 -4.90 -9.67
CA THR A 36 5.54 -5.27 -9.72
C THR A 36 6.37 -4.16 -10.36
N ALA A 37 5.94 -3.63 -11.51
CA ALA A 37 6.65 -2.56 -12.20
C ALA A 37 6.76 -1.28 -11.35
N LEU A 38 5.69 -0.91 -10.62
CA LEU A 38 5.72 0.22 -9.69
C LEU A 38 6.64 -0.04 -8.51
N SER A 39 6.55 -1.20 -7.86
CA SER A 39 7.44 -1.55 -6.74
C SER A 39 8.91 -1.47 -7.14
N LEU A 40 9.28 -2.06 -8.29
CA LEU A 40 10.64 -1.99 -8.82
C LEU A 40 11.09 -0.56 -9.12
N TRP A 41 10.18 0.26 -9.68
CA TRP A 41 10.47 1.66 -9.96
C TRP A 41 10.69 2.46 -8.67
N TRP A 42 9.90 2.23 -7.63
CA TRP A 42 10.02 2.90 -6.35
C TRP A 42 11.24 2.45 -5.55
N PHE A 43 11.56 1.16 -5.53
CA PHE A 43 12.76 0.66 -4.85
C PHE A 43 14.01 1.40 -5.31
N THR A 44 14.17 1.67 -6.61
CA THR A 44 15.33 2.43 -7.12
C THR A 44 15.35 3.90 -6.70
N ARG A 45 14.26 4.44 -6.18
CA ARG A 45 14.15 5.86 -5.77
C ARG A 45 14.28 6.10 -4.29
N VAL A 46 14.24 5.01 -3.53
CA VAL A 46 14.37 5.05 -2.08
C VAL A 46 15.59 4.26 -1.58
N GLU A 47 16.40 3.69 -2.48
CA GLU A 47 17.55 2.86 -2.13
C GLU A 47 18.63 3.59 -1.33
N ASP A 48 18.72 4.92 -1.47
CA ASP A 48 19.59 5.79 -0.66
C ASP A 48 19.06 6.01 0.76
N ILE A 49 17.77 5.74 1.01
CA ILE A 49 17.13 5.82 2.33
C ILE A 49 17.21 4.46 3.03
N ILE A 50 16.87 3.39 2.32
CA ILE A 50 16.83 2.02 2.85
C ILE A 50 17.01 0.98 1.74
N GLY A 51 17.77 -0.07 2.01
CA GLY A 51 17.87 -1.23 1.14
C GLY A 51 16.54 -2.00 1.04
N HIS A 52 16.37 -2.77 -0.03
CA HIS A 52 15.16 -3.56 -0.30
C HIS A 52 15.46 -5.05 -0.49
N HIS A 53 14.44 -5.87 -0.43
CA HIS A 53 14.56 -7.32 -0.47
C HIS A 53 14.76 -7.92 -1.88
N VAL A 54 14.55 -7.16 -2.95
CA VAL A 54 14.63 -7.68 -4.32
C VAL A 54 16.06 -8.06 -4.68
N LEU A 55 16.25 -9.28 -5.17
CA LEU A 55 17.51 -9.82 -5.64
C LEU A 55 17.60 -9.90 -7.15
N SER A 56 16.49 -10.30 -7.82
CA SER A 56 16.43 -10.48 -9.27
C SER A 56 15.01 -10.37 -9.79
N THR A 57 14.89 -10.00 -11.06
CA THR A 57 13.67 -10.09 -11.86
C THR A 57 13.77 -11.18 -12.93
N ASP A 58 14.85 -11.96 -12.92
CA ASP A 58 14.99 -13.15 -13.75
C ASP A 58 14.21 -14.30 -13.10
N VAL A 59 12.96 -14.44 -13.50
CA VAL A 59 11.95 -15.35 -12.95
C VAL A 59 11.42 -16.28 -14.03
N PRO A 60 10.78 -17.40 -13.68
CA PRO A 60 10.15 -18.28 -14.65
C PRO A 60 9.19 -17.55 -15.60
N GLU A 61 9.18 -17.93 -16.86
CA GLU A 61 8.40 -17.28 -17.95
C GLU A 61 6.90 -17.13 -17.60
N GLN A 62 6.33 -18.11 -16.88
CA GLN A 62 4.91 -18.15 -16.48
C GLN A 62 4.52 -16.98 -15.55
N VAL A 63 5.49 -16.35 -14.89
CA VAL A 63 5.30 -15.24 -13.95
C VAL A 63 6.12 -14.00 -14.33
N ALA A 64 6.73 -14.01 -15.50
CA ALA A 64 7.50 -12.88 -16.02
C ALA A 64 6.66 -11.58 -15.98
N GLY A 65 7.30 -10.46 -15.65
CA GLY A 65 6.66 -9.14 -15.53
C GLY A 65 5.87 -8.90 -14.22
N ARG A 66 5.48 -9.97 -13.50
CA ARG A 66 4.68 -9.84 -12.27
C ARG A 66 5.28 -10.57 -11.07
N ALA A 67 6.56 -10.89 -11.11
CA ALA A 67 7.24 -11.59 -10.03
C ALA A 67 8.66 -11.06 -9.81
N MET A 68 9.17 -11.29 -8.60
CA MET A 68 10.50 -10.92 -8.15
C MET A 68 11.08 -12.06 -7.31
N ILE A 69 12.36 -12.38 -7.49
CA ILE A 69 13.12 -13.19 -6.55
C ILE A 69 13.60 -12.25 -5.46
N CYS A 70 13.19 -12.51 -4.24
CA CYS A 70 13.46 -11.67 -3.10
C CYS A 70 14.24 -12.42 -2.03
N ARG A 71 14.98 -11.69 -1.24
CA ARG A 71 15.57 -12.18 0.00
C ARG A 71 14.46 -12.53 0.99
N ARG A 72 14.57 -13.67 1.65
CA ARG A 72 13.70 -14.01 2.76
C ARG A 72 14.08 -13.14 3.96
N LEU A 73 13.12 -12.40 4.48
CA LEU A 73 13.28 -11.56 5.66
C LEU A 73 12.53 -12.15 6.85
N GLU A 74 13.01 -11.84 8.04
CA GLU A 74 12.22 -11.97 9.26
C GLU A 74 11.38 -10.69 9.38
N MET A 75 10.10 -10.80 8.95
CA MET A 75 9.19 -9.66 8.87
C MET A 75 8.78 -9.18 10.25
N PHE A 76 8.75 -7.86 10.47
CA PHE A 76 8.15 -7.28 11.66
C PHE A 76 6.63 -7.52 11.66
N PRO A 77 6.02 -7.85 12.82
CA PRO A 77 4.57 -8.12 12.92
C PRO A 77 3.75 -6.83 12.99
N VAL A 78 4.19 -5.79 12.31
CA VAL A 78 3.54 -4.47 12.27
C VAL A 78 3.55 -3.93 10.85
N GLU A 79 2.50 -3.20 10.52
CA GLU A 79 2.42 -2.40 9.31
C GLU A 79 2.79 -0.95 9.63
N CYS A 80 3.63 -0.38 8.79
CA CYS A 80 4.14 0.97 8.96
C CYS A 80 3.43 1.93 8.00
N VAL A 81 2.49 2.71 8.52
CA VAL A 81 1.69 3.62 7.70
C VAL A 81 2.11 5.06 7.94
N ALA A 82 2.41 5.78 6.85
CA ALA A 82 2.56 7.23 6.85
C ALA A 82 1.34 7.89 6.20
N ARG A 83 0.85 8.98 6.80
CA ARG A 83 -0.30 9.74 6.30
C ARG A 83 0.03 11.22 6.22
N GLY A 84 -0.05 11.81 5.03
CA GLY A 84 -0.01 13.25 4.82
C GLY A 84 -1.40 13.86 4.67
N TYR A 85 -2.42 13.01 4.48
CA TYR A 85 -3.83 13.40 4.37
C TYR A 85 -4.70 12.49 5.22
N LEU A 86 -5.79 13.05 5.73
CA LEU A 86 -6.72 12.33 6.60
C LEU A 86 -7.82 11.67 5.77
N THR A 87 -7.83 10.34 5.74
CA THR A 87 -8.84 9.53 5.03
C THR A 87 -8.87 8.09 5.56
N GLY A 88 -9.79 7.27 5.10
CA GLY A 88 -9.89 5.85 5.43
C GLY A 88 -10.00 5.58 6.94
N SER A 89 -9.22 4.60 7.44
CA SER A 89 -9.25 4.22 8.86
C SER A 89 -8.80 5.35 9.80
N GLY A 90 -7.84 6.18 9.37
CA GLY A 90 -7.41 7.35 10.15
C GLY A 90 -8.53 8.38 10.32
N LEU A 91 -9.31 8.64 9.26
CA LEU A 91 -10.46 9.53 9.36
C LEU A 91 -11.57 8.94 10.26
N ALA A 92 -11.80 7.64 10.18
CA ALA A 92 -12.80 6.97 11.01
C ALA A 92 -12.43 7.07 12.50
N GLU A 93 -11.16 6.84 12.83
CA GLU A 93 -10.63 7.00 14.19
C GLU A 93 -10.70 8.46 14.67
N TYR A 94 -10.25 9.41 13.85
CA TYR A 94 -10.30 10.84 14.17
C TYR A 94 -11.74 11.33 14.44
N ARG A 95 -12.72 10.88 13.66
CA ARG A 95 -14.13 11.24 13.88
C ARG A 95 -14.68 10.72 15.19
N ARG A 96 -14.21 9.58 15.66
CA ARG A 96 -14.63 8.97 16.91
C ARG A 96 -13.94 9.60 18.11
N ASP A 97 -12.62 9.83 18.01
CA ASP A 97 -11.75 10.06 19.17
C ASP A 97 -11.02 11.41 19.13
N GLY A 98 -11.01 12.12 18.00
CA GLY A 98 -10.25 13.36 17.81
C GLY A 98 -8.74 13.18 17.63
N HIS A 99 -8.28 11.96 17.60
CA HIS A 99 -6.87 11.58 17.40
C HIS A 99 -6.74 10.38 16.46
N VAL A 100 -5.51 10.06 16.03
CA VAL A 100 -5.18 8.85 15.25
C VAL A 100 -3.96 8.19 15.90
N CYS A 101 -4.06 6.92 16.24
CA CYS A 101 -3.00 6.17 16.96
C CYS A 101 -2.51 6.89 18.24
N GLY A 102 -3.41 7.58 18.93
CA GLY A 102 -3.08 8.38 20.11
C GLY A 102 -2.48 9.76 19.80
N LEU A 103 -2.24 10.12 18.55
CA LEU A 103 -1.74 11.43 18.13
C LEU A 103 -2.91 12.41 18.04
N PRO A 104 -2.95 13.49 18.85
CA PRO A 104 -4.00 14.50 18.74
C PRO A 104 -3.87 15.27 17.43
N LEU A 105 -4.99 15.48 16.73
CA LEU A 105 -5.03 16.23 15.49
C LEU A 105 -5.84 17.52 15.66
N PRO A 106 -5.59 18.55 14.83
CA PRO A 106 -6.38 19.78 14.83
C PRO A 106 -7.87 19.49 14.63
N GLY A 107 -8.73 20.32 15.27
CA GLY A 107 -10.18 20.21 15.07
C GLY A 107 -10.60 20.64 13.67
N GLY A 108 -11.73 20.10 13.18
CA GLY A 108 -12.35 20.51 11.91
C GLY A 108 -11.78 19.84 10.67
N LEU A 109 -10.93 18.81 10.81
CA LEU A 109 -10.47 18.03 9.67
C LEU A 109 -11.62 17.19 9.09
N VAL A 110 -11.65 17.13 7.76
CA VAL A 110 -12.62 16.38 6.96
C VAL A 110 -11.91 15.38 6.06
N ASP A 111 -12.66 14.53 5.35
CA ASP A 111 -12.09 13.58 4.40
C ASP A 111 -11.23 14.30 3.34
N GLY A 112 -10.02 13.81 3.13
CA GLY A 112 -9.05 14.42 2.23
C GLY A 112 -8.37 15.69 2.75
N SER A 113 -8.56 16.08 4.01
CA SER A 113 -7.80 17.19 4.61
C SER A 113 -6.31 16.88 4.62
N ARG A 114 -5.49 17.82 4.13
CA ARG A 114 -4.04 17.74 4.30
C ARG A 114 -3.68 17.96 5.75
N LEU A 115 -2.81 17.12 6.30
CA LEU A 115 -2.27 17.27 7.64
C LEU A 115 -1.17 18.35 7.66
N PRO A 116 -0.94 19.02 8.80
CA PRO A 116 0.13 20.02 8.93
C PRO A 116 1.52 19.46 8.62
N GLU A 117 1.74 18.21 9.03
CA GLU A 117 2.91 17.39 8.75
C GLU A 117 2.49 15.92 8.59
N PRO A 118 3.25 15.11 7.84
CA PRO A 118 2.97 13.69 7.76
C PRO A 118 3.08 13.02 9.13
N ILE A 119 2.12 12.14 9.44
CA ILE A 119 2.10 11.39 10.69
C ILE A 119 2.39 9.92 10.44
N PHE A 120 3.02 9.28 11.43
CA PHE A 120 3.23 7.83 11.46
C PHE A 120 2.14 7.17 12.30
N THR A 121 1.43 6.22 11.72
CA THR A 121 0.28 5.54 12.32
C THR A 121 0.42 4.03 12.12
N PRO A 122 1.16 3.33 13.01
CA PRO A 122 1.36 1.90 12.87
C PRO A 122 0.04 1.12 13.04
N ALA A 123 0.00 -0.07 12.44
CA ALA A 123 -1.07 -1.02 12.64
C ALA A 123 -0.51 -2.41 12.99
N THR A 124 -1.29 -3.22 13.66
CA THR A 124 -0.97 -4.64 13.81
C THR A 124 -1.10 -5.32 12.45
N LYS A 125 -0.26 -6.31 12.18
CA LYS A 125 -0.47 -7.22 11.05
C LYS A 125 -1.39 -8.33 11.50
N ALA A 126 -2.64 -8.26 11.06
CA ALA A 126 -3.65 -9.22 11.43
C ALA A 126 -3.41 -10.59 10.77
N ASP A 127 -3.86 -11.66 11.41
CA ASP A 127 -3.94 -12.98 10.79
C ASP A 127 -4.91 -12.96 9.60
N VAL A 128 -4.72 -13.90 8.68
CA VAL A 128 -5.58 -14.03 7.48
C VAL A 128 -7.06 -14.12 7.86
N GLY A 129 -7.83 -13.11 7.46
CA GLY A 129 -9.27 -13.00 7.75
C GLY A 129 -9.63 -12.09 8.94
N ALA A 130 -8.66 -11.45 9.56
CA ALA A 130 -8.86 -10.37 10.52
C ALA A 130 -8.44 -9.02 9.93
N HIS A 131 -8.85 -7.92 10.56
CA HIS A 131 -8.51 -6.57 10.12
C HIS A 131 -7.24 -6.07 10.81
N ASP A 132 -6.41 -5.34 10.06
CA ASP A 132 -5.32 -4.57 10.62
C ASP A 132 -5.89 -3.45 11.49
N GLU A 133 -5.47 -3.37 12.75
CA GLU A 133 -5.92 -2.37 13.70
C GLU A 133 -4.85 -1.31 13.91
N ASN A 134 -5.23 -0.05 13.78
CA ASN A 134 -4.36 1.07 14.15
C ASN A 134 -3.99 0.93 15.63
N ILE A 135 -2.69 1.05 15.95
CA ILE A 135 -2.18 0.96 17.31
C ILE A 135 -1.38 2.22 17.68
N PRO A 136 -1.38 2.64 18.97
CA PRO A 136 -0.47 3.67 19.44
C PRO A 136 1.00 3.27 19.25
N PHE A 137 1.88 4.27 19.05
CA PHE A 137 3.31 4.01 18.91
C PHE A 137 3.91 3.25 20.09
N ALA A 138 3.48 3.54 21.32
CA ALA A 138 3.92 2.82 22.53
C ALA A 138 3.61 1.31 22.45
N GLN A 139 2.48 0.93 21.88
CA GLN A 139 2.15 -0.49 21.70
C GLN A 139 3.06 -1.14 20.63
N MET A 140 3.43 -0.40 19.58
CA MET A 140 4.45 -0.88 18.64
C MET A 140 5.80 -1.09 19.33
N GLU A 141 6.21 -0.18 20.21
CA GLU A 141 7.44 -0.33 21.01
C GLU A 141 7.41 -1.58 21.91
N GLU A 142 6.26 -1.91 22.47
CA GLU A 142 6.07 -3.14 23.27
C GLU A 142 6.22 -4.40 22.39
N LEU A 143 5.75 -4.35 21.14
CA LEU A 143 5.77 -5.49 20.20
C LEU A 143 7.17 -5.77 19.63
N ILE A 144 7.92 -4.74 19.24
CA ILE A 144 9.17 -4.89 18.47
C ILE A 144 10.39 -4.23 19.10
N GLY A 145 10.23 -3.63 20.28
CA GLY A 145 11.27 -2.86 20.97
C GLY A 145 11.40 -1.41 20.50
N PRO A 146 11.81 -0.49 21.41
CA PRO A 146 11.84 0.95 21.13
C PRO A 146 12.83 1.33 20.02
N ASP A 147 13.98 0.67 19.93
CA ASP A 147 14.99 0.96 18.91
C ASP A 147 14.49 0.63 17.50
N ALA A 148 13.89 -0.55 17.32
CA ALA A 148 13.31 -0.95 16.05
C ALA A 148 12.11 -0.05 15.70
N ALA A 149 11.18 0.18 16.62
CA ALA A 149 10.01 1.03 16.42
C ALA A 149 10.42 2.45 15.97
N GLY A 150 11.35 3.08 16.68
CA GLY A 150 11.86 4.41 16.32
C GLY A 150 12.59 4.42 14.98
N ARG A 151 13.29 3.35 14.62
CA ARG A 151 13.93 3.23 13.31
C ARG A 151 12.92 3.08 12.19
N LEU A 152 11.91 2.21 12.35
CA LEU A 152 10.85 2.01 11.35
C LEU A 152 10.03 3.28 11.14
N GLN A 153 9.70 4.03 12.20
CA GLN A 153 9.02 5.32 12.10
C GLN A 153 9.81 6.31 11.21
N ARG A 154 11.09 6.51 11.51
CA ARG A 154 11.94 7.42 10.73
C ARG A 154 12.06 7.01 9.26
N LEU A 155 12.26 5.72 9.01
CA LEU A 155 12.37 5.18 7.64
C LEU A 155 11.07 5.34 6.87
N THR A 156 9.93 5.06 7.51
CA THR A 156 8.60 5.20 6.89
C THR A 156 8.32 6.64 6.49
N LEU A 157 8.57 7.59 7.39
CA LEU A 157 8.37 9.01 7.09
C LEU A 157 9.33 9.50 6.00
N ALA A 158 10.60 9.11 6.03
CA ALA A 158 11.57 9.49 5.00
C ALA A 158 11.21 8.95 3.60
N VAL A 159 10.75 7.69 3.53
CA VAL A 159 10.24 7.10 2.27
C VAL A 159 8.99 7.85 1.79
N TYR A 160 8.05 8.13 2.71
CA TYR A 160 6.83 8.86 2.39
C TYR A 160 7.13 10.26 1.84
N GLU A 161 7.96 11.05 2.52
CA GLU A 161 8.33 12.41 2.11
C GLU A 161 9.00 12.43 0.72
N ARG A 162 9.92 11.48 0.46
CA ARG A 162 10.52 11.30 -0.87
C ARG A 162 9.47 10.99 -1.92
N ALA A 163 8.55 10.08 -1.61
CA ALA A 163 7.52 9.64 -2.54
C ALA A 163 6.46 10.73 -2.78
N GLU A 164 6.05 11.48 -1.74
CA GLU A 164 5.14 12.63 -1.86
C GLU A 164 5.72 13.68 -2.81
N ALA A 165 6.99 14.04 -2.62
CA ALA A 165 7.65 15.03 -3.46
C ALA A 165 7.70 14.61 -4.94
N LEU A 166 8.11 13.36 -5.23
CA LEU A 166 8.17 12.84 -6.60
C LEU A 166 6.79 12.69 -7.24
N ALA A 167 5.78 12.29 -6.47
CA ALA A 167 4.39 12.21 -6.94
C ALA A 167 3.83 13.61 -7.24
N ALA A 168 4.12 14.60 -6.40
CA ALA A 168 3.67 15.98 -6.58
C ALA A 168 4.21 16.60 -7.89
N GLU A 169 5.47 16.33 -8.26
CA GLU A 169 6.05 16.75 -9.55
C GLU A 169 5.27 16.20 -10.76
N ARG A 170 4.52 15.13 -10.56
CA ARG A 170 3.68 14.45 -11.58
C ARG A 170 2.19 14.79 -11.47
N GLY A 171 1.83 15.79 -10.62
CA GLY A 171 0.44 16.17 -10.39
C GLY A 171 -0.36 15.09 -9.66
N VAL A 172 0.31 14.27 -8.84
CA VAL A 172 -0.31 13.21 -8.05
C VAL A 172 -0.09 13.47 -6.57
N ILE A 173 -1.14 13.39 -5.78
CA ILE A 173 -1.09 13.39 -4.32
C ILE A 173 -0.91 11.96 -3.84
N LEU A 174 0.09 11.72 -3.00
CA LEU A 174 0.20 10.52 -2.17
C LEU A 174 -0.44 10.82 -0.82
N ALA A 175 -1.65 10.31 -0.59
CA ALA A 175 -2.38 10.60 0.64
C ALA A 175 -1.84 9.82 1.84
N ASP A 176 -1.61 8.55 1.66
CA ASP A 176 -0.99 7.66 2.63
C ASP A 176 -0.30 6.48 1.92
N THR A 177 0.56 5.81 2.65
CA THR A 177 1.20 4.57 2.22
C THR A 177 1.41 3.64 3.40
N LYS A 178 1.31 2.34 3.13
CA LYS A 178 1.65 1.25 4.01
C LYS A 178 2.95 0.62 3.54
N LEU A 179 3.91 0.48 4.44
CA LEU A 179 5.19 -0.16 4.20
C LEU A 179 5.38 -1.34 5.15
N GLU A 180 6.05 -2.37 4.68
CA GLU A 180 6.44 -3.53 5.47
C GLU A 180 7.95 -3.67 5.50
N PHE A 181 8.47 -3.98 6.68
CA PHE A 181 9.90 -4.13 6.91
C PHE A 181 10.20 -5.50 7.51
N GLY A 182 11.40 -5.96 7.27
CA GLY A 182 11.92 -7.14 7.92
C GLY A 182 13.41 -7.01 8.16
N THR A 183 13.96 -7.96 8.93
CA THR A 183 15.39 -8.06 9.17
C THR A 183 15.98 -9.13 8.25
N ASP A 184 17.10 -8.81 7.58
CA ASP A 184 17.90 -9.82 6.90
C ASP A 184 18.57 -10.70 7.97
N PRO A 185 18.24 -11.99 8.05
CA PRO A 185 18.78 -12.87 9.09
C PRO A 185 20.32 -13.07 9.01
N ARG A 186 20.93 -12.71 7.88
CA ARG A 186 22.39 -12.83 7.69
C ARG A 186 23.18 -11.62 8.17
N THR A 187 22.57 -10.41 8.07
CA THR A 187 23.28 -9.15 8.39
C THR A 187 22.70 -8.45 9.62
N GLY A 188 21.47 -8.78 10.02
CA GLY A 188 20.72 -8.06 11.05
C GLY A 188 20.22 -6.69 10.59
N GLU A 189 20.36 -6.36 9.31
CA GLU A 189 19.91 -5.06 8.78
C GLU A 189 18.39 -5.04 8.54
N ILE A 190 17.79 -3.91 8.86
CA ILE A 190 16.39 -3.65 8.49
C ILE A 190 16.31 -3.34 6.99
N VAL A 191 15.40 -4.03 6.32
CA VAL A 191 15.22 -4.00 4.87
C VAL A 191 13.75 -3.79 4.56
N LEU A 192 13.47 -2.99 3.53
CA LEU A 192 12.12 -2.78 3.01
C LEU A 192 11.69 -4.03 2.23
N GLY A 193 10.56 -4.61 2.65
CA GLY A 193 9.99 -5.83 2.07
C GLY A 193 8.69 -5.58 1.35
N ASP A 194 8.07 -6.65 0.87
CA ASP A 194 6.78 -6.68 0.19
C ASP A 194 6.70 -5.72 -1.02
N GLU A 195 5.50 -5.27 -1.36
CA GLU A 195 5.28 -4.21 -2.36
C GLU A 195 5.50 -2.83 -1.72
N VAL A 196 5.89 -1.86 -2.53
CA VAL A 196 6.14 -0.50 -2.06
C VAL A 196 5.46 0.53 -2.93
N LEU A 197 4.68 1.43 -2.29
CA LEU A 197 4.11 2.62 -2.95
C LEU A 197 3.29 2.27 -4.21
N THR A 198 2.61 1.14 -4.19
CA THR A 198 1.69 0.71 -5.24
C THR A 198 0.26 1.22 -4.95
N PRO A 199 -0.65 1.19 -5.92
CA PRO A 199 -2.05 1.52 -5.66
C PRO A 199 -2.77 0.56 -4.69
N ASP A 200 -2.18 -0.60 -4.37
CA ASP A 200 -2.72 -1.52 -3.36
C ASP A 200 -2.27 -1.15 -1.94
N SER A 201 -1.05 -0.67 -1.79
CA SER A 201 -0.47 -0.25 -0.50
C SER A 201 -0.60 1.26 -0.24
N SER A 202 -1.04 2.06 -1.21
CA SER A 202 -1.04 3.53 -1.14
C SER A 202 -2.27 4.13 -1.80
N ARG A 203 -2.71 5.30 -1.29
CA ARG A 203 -3.76 6.09 -1.92
C ARG A 203 -3.15 7.21 -2.73
N TYR A 204 -3.39 7.17 -4.05
CA TYR A 204 -2.98 8.19 -5.00
C TYR A 204 -4.18 8.93 -5.56
N TRP A 205 -4.14 10.27 -5.54
CA TRP A 205 -5.20 11.12 -6.06
C TRP A 205 -4.67 12.06 -7.14
N PRO A 206 -5.45 12.34 -8.20
CA PRO A 206 -5.12 13.42 -9.13
C PRO A 206 -5.19 14.77 -8.42
N ALA A 207 -4.07 15.50 -8.37
CA ALA A 207 -3.98 16.75 -7.62
C ALA A 207 -4.98 17.81 -8.12
N GLU A 208 -5.25 17.82 -9.43
CA GLU A 208 -6.20 18.73 -10.08
C GLU A 208 -7.67 18.51 -9.69
N GLN A 209 -7.99 17.34 -9.11
CA GLN A 209 -9.34 16.97 -8.71
C GLN A 209 -9.51 16.90 -7.19
N TRP A 210 -8.41 17.11 -6.45
CA TRP A 210 -8.46 17.04 -4.99
C TRP A 210 -9.28 18.17 -4.39
N GLN A 211 -10.18 17.79 -3.50
CA GLN A 211 -11.01 18.74 -2.74
C GLN A 211 -11.38 18.13 -1.38
N PRO A 212 -10.93 18.73 -0.26
CA PRO A 212 -11.32 18.29 1.07
C PRO A 212 -12.84 18.29 1.28
N GLY A 213 -13.33 17.37 2.10
CA GLY A 213 -14.74 17.26 2.48
C GLY A 213 -15.58 16.36 1.58
N ARG A 214 -15.00 15.73 0.59
CA ARG A 214 -15.66 14.74 -0.26
C ARG A 214 -14.77 13.54 -0.55
N VAL A 215 -15.35 12.44 -1.04
CA VAL A 215 -14.62 11.28 -1.53
C VAL A 215 -13.71 11.71 -2.68
N GLN A 216 -12.43 11.36 -2.58
CA GLN A 216 -11.43 11.74 -3.58
C GLN A 216 -11.45 10.76 -4.75
N PRO A 217 -11.37 11.25 -6.01
CA PRO A 217 -11.03 10.39 -7.14
C PRO A 217 -9.67 9.73 -6.87
N SER A 218 -9.61 8.41 -7.02
CA SER A 218 -8.41 7.65 -6.68
C SER A 218 -7.93 6.79 -7.84
N PHE A 219 -6.62 6.51 -7.87
CA PHE A 219 -6.02 5.54 -8.80
C PHE A 219 -6.01 4.11 -8.24
N ASP A 220 -6.63 3.90 -7.09
CA ASP A 220 -6.71 2.61 -6.41
C ASP A 220 -8.04 1.88 -6.68
N LYS A 221 -8.33 0.91 -5.86
CA LYS A 221 -9.55 0.10 -5.87
C LYS A 221 -10.82 0.79 -5.34
N GLN A 222 -10.82 2.13 -5.14
CA GLN A 222 -12.01 2.85 -4.66
C GLN A 222 -13.20 2.69 -5.62
N PHE A 223 -12.94 2.67 -6.93
CA PHE A 223 -13.99 2.42 -7.93
C PHE A 223 -14.68 1.05 -7.75
N VAL A 224 -13.92 0.02 -7.40
CA VAL A 224 -14.48 -1.30 -7.07
C VAL A 224 -15.30 -1.24 -5.78
N ARG A 225 -14.81 -0.55 -4.75
CA ARG A 225 -15.54 -0.38 -3.49
C ARG A 225 -16.86 0.36 -3.69
N ASP A 226 -16.86 1.42 -4.48
CA ASP A 226 -18.06 2.21 -4.79
C ASP A 226 -19.09 1.37 -5.54
N TRP A 227 -18.64 0.57 -6.49
CA TRP A 227 -19.52 -0.35 -7.21
C TRP A 227 -20.11 -1.42 -6.29
N LEU A 228 -19.29 -2.04 -5.44
CA LEU A 228 -19.76 -3.03 -4.46
C LEU A 228 -20.78 -2.44 -3.51
N ALA A 229 -20.55 -1.23 -3.00
CA ALA A 229 -21.52 -0.54 -2.14
C ALA A 229 -22.86 -0.29 -2.84
N GLY A 230 -22.83 -0.05 -4.15
CA GLY A 230 -24.05 0.11 -4.97
C GLY A 230 -24.70 -1.20 -5.42
N SER A 231 -24.04 -2.34 -5.27
CA SER A 231 -24.51 -3.64 -5.75
C SER A 231 -25.55 -4.32 -4.85
N GLY A 232 -25.74 -3.80 -3.62
CA GLY A 232 -26.57 -4.42 -2.59
C GLY A 232 -25.92 -5.62 -1.87
N TRP A 233 -24.65 -5.92 -2.15
CA TRP A 233 -23.90 -6.91 -1.40
C TRP A 233 -23.50 -6.36 -0.03
N ASP A 234 -23.70 -7.18 1.00
CA ASP A 234 -23.30 -6.86 2.38
C ASP A 234 -21.95 -7.53 2.70
N PRO A 235 -20.85 -6.74 2.87
CA PRO A 235 -19.55 -7.30 3.20
C PRO A 235 -19.49 -7.92 4.60
N SER A 236 -20.41 -7.59 5.52
CA SER A 236 -20.50 -8.22 6.85
C SER A 236 -21.32 -9.50 6.85
N GLY A 237 -22.03 -9.78 5.76
CA GLY A 237 -22.85 -10.97 5.60
C GLY A 237 -22.05 -12.23 5.21
N THR A 238 -22.74 -13.35 5.14
CA THR A 238 -22.17 -14.65 4.73
C THR A 238 -22.15 -14.87 3.22
N GLY A 239 -22.69 -13.92 2.44
CA GLY A 239 -22.80 -14.01 0.98
C GLY A 239 -21.45 -13.78 0.30
N ALA A 240 -21.08 -14.61 -0.68
CA ALA A 240 -19.90 -14.38 -1.49
C ALA A 240 -20.00 -13.05 -2.26
N PRO A 241 -18.89 -12.33 -2.45
CA PRO A 241 -18.89 -11.10 -3.24
C PRO A 241 -19.30 -11.38 -4.69
N PRO A 242 -20.04 -10.43 -5.31
CA PRO A 242 -20.47 -10.60 -6.70
C PRO A 242 -19.30 -10.49 -7.68
N ALA A 243 -19.44 -11.10 -8.85
CA ALA A 243 -18.51 -10.93 -9.95
C ALA A 243 -18.58 -9.48 -10.49
N LEU A 244 -17.42 -8.91 -10.80
CA LEU A 244 -17.36 -7.56 -11.37
C LEU A 244 -17.80 -7.57 -12.84
N PRO A 245 -18.63 -6.60 -13.28
CA PRO A 245 -18.93 -6.40 -14.69
C PRO A 245 -17.67 -6.01 -15.49
N ASP A 246 -17.65 -6.32 -16.78
CA ASP A 246 -16.52 -6.07 -17.67
C ASP A 246 -16.13 -4.58 -17.73
N ASP A 247 -17.06 -3.67 -17.63
CA ASP A 247 -16.76 -2.23 -17.63
C ASP A 247 -16.11 -1.79 -16.32
N VAL A 248 -16.48 -2.38 -15.18
CA VAL A 248 -15.81 -2.17 -13.89
C VAL A 248 -14.39 -2.70 -13.92
N VAL A 249 -14.20 -3.90 -14.47
CA VAL A 249 -12.86 -4.50 -14.65
C VAL A 249 -11.98 -3.60 -15.51
N ARG A 250 -12.45 -3.18 -16.70
CA ARG A 250 -11.67 -2.29 -17.57
C ARG A 250 -11.29 -0.97 -16.90
N ARG A 251 -12.27 -0.28 -16.29
CA ARG A 251 -12.02 1.01 -15.61
C ARG A 251 -11.05 0.85 -14.45
N THR A 252 -11.15 -0.24 -13.70
CA THR A 252 -10.20 -0.53 -12.62
C THR A 252 -8.80 -0.73 -13.19
N ARG A 253 -8.64 -1.56 -14.22
CA ARG A 253 -7.36 -1.74 -14.90
C ARG A 253 -6.78 -0.40 -15.38
N ASP A 254 -7.61 0.42 -16.04
CA ASP A 254 -7.18 1.72 -16.55
C ASP A 254 -6.65 2.63 -15.42
N ARG A 255 -7.24 2.58 -14.22
CA ARG A 255 -6.76 3.33 -13.06
C ARG A 255 -5.37 2.88 -12.60
N TYR A 256 -5.12 1.58 -12.53
CA TYR A 256 -3.80 1.04 -12.20
C TYR A 256 -2.75 1.44 -13.24
N VAL A 257 -3.07 1.32 -14.51
CA VAL A 257 -2.17 1.74 -15.61
C VAL A 257 -1.92 3.25 -15.56
N GLN A 258 -2.95 4.07 -15.35
CA GLN A 258 -2.81 5.53 -15.20
C GLN A 258 -1.91 5.90 -14.02
N ALA A 259 -2.01 5.19 -12.88
CA ALA A 259 -1.10 5.41 -11.76
C ALA A 259 0.36 5.18 -12.18
N TYR A 260 0.62 4.05 -12.83
CA TYR A 260 1.95 3.73 -13.33
C TYR A 260 2.48 4.79 -14.29
N GLU A 261 1.70 5.13 -15.32
CA GLU A 261 2.12 6.06 -16.36
C GLU A 261 2.34 7.48 -15.83
N ARG A 262 1.46 7.96 -14.94
CA ARG A 262 1.63 9.29 -14.31
C ARG A 262 2.87 9.32 -13.42
N LEU A 263 3.03 8.36 -12.53
CA LEU A 263 4.14 8.34 -11.57
C LEU A 263 5.49 8.14 -12.26
N THR A 264 5.56 7.22 -13.23
CA THR A 264 6.84 6.86 -13.87
C THR A 264 7.17 7.71 -15.09
N GLY A 265 6.17 8.28 -15.75
CA GLY A 265 6.29 8.91 -17.06
C GLY A 265 6.58 7.91 -18.19
N ARG A 266 6.31 6.62 -17.96
CA ARG A 266 6.56 5.52 -18.93
C ARG A 266 5.23 4.86 -19.28
N THR A 267 5.09 4.41 -20.52
CA THR A 267 3.98 3.54 -20.92
C THR A 267 4.24 2.13 -20.40
N LEU A 268 3.22 1.49 -19.82
CA LEU A 268 3.31 0.09 -19.44
C LEU A 268 3.40 -0.72 -20.75
N SER A 269 4.57 -1.30 -21.01
CA SER A 269 4.74 -2.20 -22.17
C SER A 269 3.88 -3.44 -21.89
N GLY A 270 2.76 -3.56 -22.60
CA GLY A 270 1.96 -4.77 -22.55
C GLY A 270 2.80 -5.94 -23.09
N GLY A 271 2.92 -7.02 -22.29
CA GLY A 271 3.43 -8.29 -22.76
C GLY A 271 2.49 -8.92 -23.78
#